data_7db61933c3bf9faada8f194d31e402d5
#
_entry.id   7db61933c3bf9faada8f194d31e402d5
#
_cell.length_a   1.000
_cell.length_b   1.000
_cell.length_c   1.000
_cell.angle_alpha   90.00
_cell.angle_beta   90.00
_cell.angle_gamma   90.00
#
_symmetry.space_group_name_H-M   'P 1'
#
loop_
_entity.id
_entity.type
_entity.pdbx_description
1 polymer ?
#
loop_
_entity_poly.entity_id
_entity_poly.type
_entity_poly.pdbx_seq_one_letter_code
_entity_poly.pdbx_strand_id
1 'polypeptide(L)'
;FNTVQKYTHYTLKFPNEKTQLKISGNYEIIVFDESVNKPLFKKRFCVVENGANLGINVTRFADSKAPNLNQRIEVSATSNQASLFSNLNSISLNVIQNNNFGLGIYNQKPNAAMGNKLLFQQMNLVFPGNNEFYYFDNKNMNQPFDMVAATNSNEEGNHTYLHSVWAFPLNYQYQPDVNGAFYFRRNDLGIERVADKEADYSWVYFALDSEKTDKEIHVLGAFNDFI
;
A
#
# COMPACT_ATOMS: atom_id res chain seq x y z
N PHE A 1 16.77 -20.54 -13.81
CA PHE A 1 16.29 -19.90 -12.57
C PHE A 1 16.82 -20.70 -11.39
N ASN A 2 17.45 -20.03 -10.44
CA ASN A 2 18.09 -20.64 -9.26
C ASN A 2 17.23 -20.42 -8.00
N THR A 3 15.94 -20.62 -8.08
CA THR A 3 15.06 -20.54 -6.90
C THR A 3 15.02 -21.87 -6.18
N VAL A 4 14.95 -21.83 -4.85
CA VAL A 4 14.85 -23.04 -4.01
C VAL A 4 13.53 -23.75 -4.30
N GLN A 5 12.46 -23.00 -4.46
CA GLN A 5 11.13 -23.52 -4.83
C GLN A 5 10.80 -23.15 -6.28
N LYS A 6 10.34 -24.12 -7.06
CA LYS A 6 9.89 -23.87 -8.44
C LYS A 6 8.54 -23.18 -8.43
N TYR A 7 8.41 -22.10 -9.21
CA TYR A 7 7.16 -21.42 -9.45
C TYR A 7 7.05 -20.94 -10.89
N THR A 8 5.83 -20.63 -11.33
CA THR A 8 5.58 -20.07 -12.65
C THR A 8 5.33 -18.57 -12.53
N HIS A 9 6.13 -17.78 -13.24
CA HIS A 9 5.98 -16.34 -13.30
C HIS A 9 5.13 -15.95 -14.51
N TYR A 10 4.01 -15.26 -14.27
CA TYR A 10 3.16 -14.70 -15.31
C TYR A 10 3.36 -13.19 -15.41
N THR A 11 3.52 -12.69 -16.62
CA THR A 11 3.66 -11.25 -16.86
C THR A 11 2.62 -10.79 -17.86
N LEU A 12 1.81 -9.82 -17.47
CA LEU A 12 0.90 -9.10 -18.35
C LEU A 12 1.35 -7.65 -18.46
N LYS A 13 1.57 -7.19 -19.70
CA LYS A 13 1.82 -5.77 -19.98
C LYS A 13 0.63 -5.17 -20.70
N PHE A 14 0.14 -4.06 -20.21
CA PHE A 14 -0.91 -3.27 -20.85
C PHE A 14 -0.66 -1.76 -20.59
N PRO A 15 -1.14 -0.84 -21.45
CA PRO A 15 -1.84 -1.15 -22.70
C PRO A 15 -0.95 -1.90 -23.70
N ASN A 16 -1.59 -2.66 -24.60
CA ASN A 16 -0.92 -3.37 -25.69
C ASN A 16 -1.78 -3.28 -26.95
N GLU A 17 -1.36 -3.91 -28.05
CA GLU A 17 -2.09 -3.85 -29.33
C GLU A 17 -3.54 -4.34 -29.24
N LYS A 18 -3.82 -5.30 -28.33
CA LYS A 18 -5.16 -5.90 -28.16
C LYS A 18 -5.96 -5.23 -27.06
N THR A 19 -5.31 -4.55 -26.13
CA THR A 19 -5.97 -3.97 -24.95
C THR A 19 -5.50 -2.53 -24.77
N GLN A 20 -6.42 -1.59 -25.02
CA GLN A 20 -6.18 -0.16 -24.86
C GLN A 20 -7.18 0.42 -23.85
N LEU A 21 -6.66 1.25 -22.95
CA LEU A 21 -7.46 2.00 -22.00
C LEU A 21 -7.87 3.33 -22.66
N LYS A 22 -9.16 3.51 -22.93
CA LYS A 22 -9.70 4.67 -23.68
C LYS A 22 -10.17 5.81 -22.80
N ILE A 23 -10.41 5.54 -21.53
CA ILE A 23 -11.03 6.48 -20.59
C ILE A 23 -10.22 6.42 -19.29
N SER A 24 -9.98 7.56 -18.67
CA SER A 24 -9.45 7.64 -17.31
C SER A 24 -10.47 7.13 -16.29
N GLY A 25 -10.00 6.62 -15.17
CA GLY A 25 -10.88 6.11 -14.12
C GLY A 25 -10.25 5.03 -13.27
N ASN A 26 -11.06 4.42 -12.42
CA ASN A 26 -10.67 3.32 -11.57
C ASN A 26 -10.99 1.99 -12.25
N TYR A 27 -10.00 1.12 -12.28
CA TYR A 27 -10.08 -0.17 -12.95
C TYR A 27 -9.71 -1.29 -11.98
N GLU A 28 -10.18 -2.47 -12.30
CA GLU A 28 -9.81 -3.70 -11.61
C GLU A 28 -9.40 -4.75 -12.65
N ILE A 29 -8.20 -5.29 -12.51
CA ILE A 29 -7.79 -6.49 -13.24
C ILE A 29 -8.23 -7.68 -12.41
N ILE A 30 -8.91 -8.60 -13.05
CA ILE A 30 -9.34 -9.87 -12.44
C ILE A 30 -8.68 -10.99 -13.22
N VAL A 31 -7.93 -11.83 -12.52
CA VAL A 31 -7.32 -13.03 -13.11
C VAL A 31 -8.18 -14.22 -12.79
N PHE A 32 -8.56 -14.94 -13.83
CA PHE A 32 -9.42 -16.13 -13.73
C PHE A 32 -8.65 -17.40 -14.04
N ASP A 33 -9.02 -18.47 -13.37
CA ASP A 33 -8.77 -19.82 -13.83
C ASP A 33 -9.93 -20.22 -14.74
N GLU A 34 -9.68 -20.32 -16.05
CA GLU A 34 -10.70 -20.68 -17.05
C GLU A 34 -11.23 -22.11 -16.84
N SER A 35 -10.41 -23.02 -16.29
CA SER A 35 -10.81 -24.41 -16.11
C SER A 35 -11.93 -24.60 -15.10
N VAL A 36 -11.99 -23.72 -14.09
CA VAL A 36 -12.98 -23.75 -13.01
C VAL A 36 -13.87 -22.51 -12.99
N ASN A 37 -13.65 -21.58 -13.92
CA ASN A 37 -14.33 -20.29 -14.00
C ASN A 37 -14.35 -19.53 -12.67
N LYS A 38 -13.20 -19.54 -11.97
CA LYS A 38 -13.04 -18.95 -10.65
C LYS A 38 -12.03 -17.82 -10.70
N PRO A 39 -12.34 -16.64 -10.10
CA PRO A 39 -11.34 -15.60 -9.93
C PRO A 39 -10.25 -16.07 -8.96
N LEU A 40 -9.00 -15.96 -9.38
CA LEU A 40 -7.83 -16.28 -8.58
C LEU A 40 -7.46 -15.10 -7.68
N PHE A 41 -7.36 -13.93 -8.28
CA PHE A 41 -7.11 -12.67 -7.57
C PHE A 41 -7.55 -11.49 -8.43
N LYS A 42 -7.61 -10.34 -7.79
CA LYS A 42 -7.90 -9.07 -8.44
C LYS A 42 -6.95 -7.98 -7.94
N LYS A 43 -6.66 -7.02 -8.81
CA LYS A 43 -5.79 -5.88 -8.47
C LYS A 43 -6.39 -4.59 -9.02
N ARG A 44 -6.52 -3.58 -8.15
CA ARG A 44 -7.01 -2.25 -8.52
C ARG A 44 -5.89 -1.37 -9.03
N PHE A 45 -6.22 -0.53 -10.00
CA PHE A 45 -5.33 0.52 -10.51
C PHE A 45 -6.14 1.69 -11.04
N CYS A 46 -5.47 2.83 -11.19
CA CYS A 46 -6.10 4.06 -11.71
C CYS A 46 -5.44 4.46 -13.03
N VAL A 47 -6.26 4.88 -13.98
CA VAL A 47 -5.82 5.54 -15.22
C VAL A 47 -6.08 7.02 -15.07
N VAL A 48 -5.02 7.82 -15.23
CA VAL A 48 -5.04 9.25 -14.95
C VAL A 48 -4.85 10.06 -16.23
N GLU A 49 -5.66 11.09 -16.40
CA GLU A 49 -5.45 12.17 -17.36
C GLU A 49 -4.94 13.40 -16.61
N ASN A 50 -3.82 13.96 -17.05
CA ASN A 50 -3.19 15.12 -16.40
C ASN A 50 -3.92 16.42 -16.73
N GLY A 51 -5.10 16.63 -16.16
CA GLY A 51 -5.88 17.87 -16.33
C GLY A 51 -5.58 18.92 -15.26
N ALA A 52 -5.03 18.54 -14.11
CA ALA A 52 -4.74 19.42 -13.01
C ALA A 52 -3.47 19.00 -12.25
N ASN A 53 -2.78 19.99 -11.70
CA ASN A 53 -1.67 19.77 -10.77
C ASN A 53 -2.20 19.79 -9.33
N LEU A 54 -1.84 18.81 -8.52
CA LEU A 54 -2.23 18.72 -7.13
C LEU A 54 -1.06 19.11 -6.21
N GLY A 55 -1.36 20.02 -5.27
CA GLY A 55 -0.49 20.30 -4.13
C GLY A 55 -1.13 19.70 -2.88
N ILE A 56 -0.35 18.93 -2.11
CA ILE A 56 -0.79 18.28 -0.88
C ILE A 56 0.06 18.82 0.26
N ASN A 57 -0.60 19.23 1.33
CA ASN A 57 0.03 19.62 2.58
C ASN A 57 -0.51 18.74 3.70
N VAL A 58 0.41 18.09 4.43
CA VAL A 58 0.09 17.26 5.58
C VAL A 58 0.50 18.03 6.81
N THR A 59 -0.46 18.33 7.67
CA THR A 59 -0.22 19.06 8.89
C THR A 59 -0.68 18.27 10.11
N ARG A 60 -0.15 18.62 11.25
CA ARG A 60 -0.62 18.07 12.51
C ARG A 60 -2.02 18.57 12.80
N PHE A 61 -2.91 17.68 13.14
CA PHE A 61 -4.25 18.04 13.60
C PHE A 61 -4.26 18.12 15.13
N ALA A 62 -4.46 19.31 15.65
CA ALA A 62 -4.58 19.53 17.09
C ALA A 62 -6.00 19.14 17.54
N ASP A 63 -6.19 17.93 17.99
CA ASP A 63 -7.38 17.49 18.70
C ASP A 63 -7.12 17.57 20.21
N SER A 64 -7.99 18.20 20.97
CA SER A 64 -7.89 18.30 22.42
C SER A 64 -7.98 16.95 23.12
N LYS A 65 -8.65 15.95 22.51
CA LYS A 65 -8.81 14.60 23.05
C LYS A 65 -7.68 13.66 22.68
N ALA A 66 -7.03 13.90 21.56
CA ALA A 66 -5.95 13.06 21.03
C ALA A 66 -4.85 13.92 20.37
N PRO A 67 -4.16 14.77 21.15
CA PRO A 67 -3.11 15.62 20.60
C PRO A 67 -2.01 14.74 20.01
N ASN A 68 -1.59 15.04 18.79
CA ASN A 68 -0.51 14.38 18.06
C ASN A 68 -0.82 13.00 17.45
N LEU A 69 -2.06 12.51 17.51
CA LEU A 69 -2.42 11.22 16.93
C LEU A 69 -3.02 11.33 15.52
N ASN A 70 -3.35 12.53 15.06
CA ASN A 70 -4.02 12.74 13.79
C ASN A 70 -3.24 13.67 12.86
N GLN A 71 -3.38 13.42 11.57
CA GLN A 71 -2.84 14.21 10.47
C GLN A 71 -3.99 14.87 9.72
N ARG A 72 -3.88 16.16 9.42
CA ARG A 72 -4.82 16.87 8.57
C ARG A 72 -4.23 17.01 7.19
N ILE A 73 -5.05 16.74 6.19
CA ILE A 73 -4.69 16.88 4.79
C ILE A 73 -5.35 18.13 4.21
N GLU A 74 -4.57 18.96 3.56
CA GLU A 74 -5.03 20.08 2.77
C GLU A 74 -4.59 19.86 1.32
N VAL A 75 -5.52 19.96 0.40
CA VAL A 75 -5.24 19.76 -1.01
C VAL A 75 -5.60 21.00 -1.80
N SER A 76 -4.74 21.36 -2.74
CA SER A 76 -5.04 22.35 -3.77
C SER A 76 -4.93 21.73 -5.15
N ALA A 77 -5.87 22.03 -6.03
CA ALA A 77 -5.82 21.63 -7.43
C ALA A 77 -5.72 22.88 -8.29
N THR A 78 -4.76 22.92 -9.22
CA THR A 78 -4.59 24.01 -10.18
C THR A 78 -4.65 23.49 -11.60
N SER A 79 -5.34 24.19 -12.50
CA SER A 79 -5.41 23.85 -13.90
C SER A 79 -5.35 25.08 -14.78
N ASN A 80 -4.66 24.99 -15.92
CA ASN A 80 -4.67 26.00 -16.96
C ASN A 80 -5.86 25.84 -17.92
N GLN A 81 -6.62 24.75 -17.78
CA GLN A 81 -7.84 24.50 -18.56
C GLN A 81 -9.03 25.09 -17.83
N ALA A 82 -9.49 26.29 -18.24
CA ALA A 82 -10.60 26.97 -17.58
C ALA A 82 -11.90 26.14 -17.54
N SER A 83 -12.12 25.27 -18.54
CA SER A 83 -13.28 24.38 -18.62
C SER A 83 -13.29 23.30 -17.53
N LEU A 84 -12.12 22.91 -17.02
CA LEU A 84 -12.04 21.85 -16.03
C LEU A 84 -12.71 22.24 -14.71
N PHE A 85 -12.63 23.50 -14.32
CA PHE A 85 -13.21 24.01 -13.07
C PHE A 85 -14.51 24.79 -13.28
N SER A 86 -15.10 24.73 -14.47
CA SER A 86 -16.35 25.45 -14.78
C SER A 86 -17.57 24.96 -13.98
N ASN A 87 -17.58 23.69 -13.62
CA ASN A 87 -18.66 23.11 -12.82
C ASN A 87 -18.10 22.45 -11.54
N LEU A 88 -18.09 23.20 -10.46
CA LEU A 88 -17.58 22.75 -9.16
C LEU A 88 -18.33 21.54 -8.59
N ASN A 89 -19.62 21.38 -8.94
CA ASN A 89 -20.42 20.25 -8.46
C ASN A 89 -19.98 18.91 -9.07
N SER A 90 -19.36 18.92 -10.26
CA SER A 90 -18.85 17.73 -10.90
C SER A 90 -17.48 17.29 -10.37
N ILE A 91 -16.81 18.18 -9.62
CA ILE A 91 -15.47 17.90 -9.09
C ILE A 91 -15.58 17.28 -7.71
N SER A 92 -14.82 16.23 -7.47
CA SER A 92 -14.66 15.64 -6.16
C SER A 92 -13.22 15.19 -5.93
N LEU A 93 -12.80 15.27 -4.68
CA LEU A 93 -11.52 14.79 -4.20
C LEU A 93 -11.72 13.49 -3.42
N ASN A 94 -10.90 12.52 -3.72
CA ASN A 94 -10.73 11.33 -2.89
C ASN A 94 -9.32 11.32 -2.33
N VAL A 95 -9.19 11.11 -1.04
CA VAL A 95 -7.90 11.02 -0.35
C VAL A 95 -7.79 9.63 0.27
N ILE A 96 -6.71 8.95 -0.02
CA ILE A 96 -6.47 7.58 0.43
C ILE A 96 -5.11 7.55 1.12
N GLN A 97 -5.08 7.09 2.36
CA GLN A 97 -3.83 6.96 3.11
C GLN A 97 -3.15 5.63 2.79
N ASN A 98 -1.86 5.67 2.41
CA ASN A 98 -1.00 4.50 2.20
C ASN A 98 -1.61 3.42 1.29
N ASN A 99 -2.34 3.83 0.26
CA ASN A 99 -3.07 2.93 -0.66
C ASN A 99 -4.14 2.04 0.01
N ASN A 100 -4.51 2.31 1.26
CA ASN A 100 -5.58 1.61 1.95
C ASN A 100 -6.94 2.22 1.55
N PHE A 101 -7.59 1.60 0.57
CA PHE A 101 -8.89 2.05 0.09
C PHE A 101 -10.00 1.99 1.16
N GLY A 102 -9.84 1.14 2.18
CA GLY A 102 -10.78 1.06 3.30
C GLY A 102 -10.76 2.26 4.23
N LEU A 103 -9.65 2.99 4.27
CA LEU A 103 -9.48 4.20 5.09
C LEU A 103 -9.58 5.50 4.26
N GLY A 104 -10.06 5.42 3.03
CA GLY A 104 -10.21 6.58 2.17
C GLY A 104 -11.32 7.53 2.62
N ILE A 105 -11.11 8.83 2.41
CA ILE A 105 -12.12 9.88 2.53
C ILE A 105 -12.53 10.27 1.11
N TYR A 106 -13.78 10.00 0.77
CA TYR A 106 -14.25 10.05 -0.60
C TYR A 106 -15.24 11.22 -0.85
N ASN A 107 -15.36 11.63 -2.13
CA ASN A 107 -16.36 12.54 -2.64
C ASN A 107 -16.35 13.94 -1.98
N GLN A 108 -15.18 14.41 -1.56
CA GLN A 108 -15.05 15.73 -0.96
C GLN A 108 -15.18 16.82 -2.03
N LYS A 109 -16.00 17.83 -1.77
CA LYS A 109 -16.18 18.97 -2.65
C LYS A 109 -15.16 20.06 -2.33
N PRO A 110 -14.76 20.88 -3.31
CA PRO A 110 -13.91 22.05 -3.00
C PRO A 110 -14.65 22.99 -2.06
N ASN A 111 -13.98 23.51 -1.06
CA ASN A 111 -14.54 24.51 -0.14
C ASN A 111 -14.23 25.96 -0.55
N ALA A 112 -13.31 26.15 -1.48
CA ALA A 112 -13.04 27.45 -2.10
C ALA A 112 -12.53 27.28 -3.54
N ALA A 113 -12.83 28.29 -4.37
CA ALA A 113 -12.30 28.40 -5.73
C ALA A 113 -11.71 29.80 -5.92
N MET A 114 -10.49 29.88 -6.44
CA MET A 114 -9.78 31.16 -6.64
C MET A 114 -9.15 31.13 -8.05
N GLY A 115 -9.83 31.66 -9.02
CA GLY A 115 -9.37 31.63 -10.41
C GLY A 115 -9.21 30.21 -10.93
N ASN A 116 -7.99 29.85 -11.25
CA ASN A 116 -7.64 28.53 -11.75
C ASN A 116 -7.25 27.52 -10.65
N LYS A 117 -7.57 27.84 -9.39
CA LYS A 117 -7.19 27.02 -8.23
C LYS A 117 -8.42 26.64 -7.40
N LEU A 118 -8.53 25.37 -7.05
CA LEU A 118 -9.49 24.84 -6.09
C LEU A 118 -8.78 24.49 -4.79
N LEU A 119 -9.46 24.69 -3.67
CA LEU A 119 -8.98 24.36 -2.35
C LEU A 119 -9.90 23.35 -1.68
N PHE A 120 -9.27 22.36 -1.04
CA PHE A 120 -9.90 21.33 -0.22
C PHE A 120 -9.21 21.36 1.15
N GLN A 121 -9.79 22.11 2.06
CA GLN A 121 -9.22 22.38 3.39
C GLN A 121 -10.25 22.11 4.48
N GLN A 122 -11.12 21.13 4.26
CA GLN A 122 -12.16 20.77 5.19
C GLN A 122 -11.57 20.19 6.49
N MET A 123 -12.27 20.45 7.58
CA MET A 123 -11.88 19.97 8.91
C MET A 123 -11.99 18.45 9.05
N ASN A 124 -12.74 17.78 8.17
CA ASN A 124 -12.91 16.33 8.16
C ASN A 124 -11.88 15.57 7.31
N LEU A 125 -10.96 16.27 6.62
CA LEU A 125 -9.84 15.64 5.93
C LEU A 125 -8.74 15.27 6.95
N VAL A 126 -9.07 14.38 7.86
CA VAL A 126 -8.22 13.96 8.96
C VAL A 126 -8.05 12.46 8.93
N PHE A 127 -6.80 12.03 9.00
CA PHE A 127 -6.44 10.63 9.10
C PHE A 127 -5.73 10.37 10.43
N PRO A 128 -5.85 9.17 11.00
CA PRO A 128 -5.02 8.78 12.11
C PRO A 128 -3.55 8.83 11.66
N GLY A 129 -2.68 9.30 12.55
CA GLY A 129 -1.26 9.09 12.39
C GLY A 129 -1.03 7.59 12.55
N ASN A 130 -0.56 6.94 11.49
CA ASN A 130 -0.25 5.53 11.59
C ASN A 130 0.98 5.34 12.46
N ASN A 131 0.97 4.28 13.24
CA ASN A 131 2.21 3.72 13.73
C ASN A 131 2.98 3.19 12.52
N GLU A 132 4.30 3.19 12.64
CA GLU A 132 5.15 2.60 11.63
C GLU A 132 4.80 1.13 11.43
N PHE A 133 4.93 0.66 10.20
CA PHE A 133 4.78 -0.76 9.91
C PHE A 133 6.02 -1.50 10.39
N TYR A 134 5.83 -2.64 11.01
CA TYR A 134 6.93 -3.56 11.28
C TYR A 134 7.51 -4.06 9.96
N TYR A 135 8.82 -4.12 9.88
CA TYR A 135 9.51 -4.60 8.69
C TYR A 135 10.27 -5.89 8.99
N PHE A 136 10.47 -6.65 7.97
CA PHE A 136 11.38 -7.79 7.98
C PHE A 136 11.99 -7.95 6.59
N ASP A 137 13.12 -8.65 6.52
CA ASP A 137 13.80 -8.91 5.26
C ASP A 137 14.16 -10.40 5.17
N ASN A 138 13.49 -11.11 4.26
CA ASN A 138 13.71 -12.54 3.99
C ASN A 138 14.30 -12.80 2.60
N LYS A 139 15.02 -11.82 2.04
CA LYS A 139 15.66 -11.93 0.72
C LYS A 139 16.70 -13.07 0.63
N ASN A 140 17.19 -13.57 1.76
CA ASN A 140 18.12 -14.68 1.83
C ASN A 140 17.52 -15.81 2.66
N MET A 141 17.11 -16.88 1.98
CA MET A 141 16.50 -18.05 2.63
C MET A 141 17.54 -18.97 3.33
N ASN A 142 18.82 -18.73 3.10
CA ASN A 142 19.89 -19.54 3.73
C ASN A 142 20.42 -18.91 5.02
N GLN A 143 20.14 -17.63 5.24
CA GLN A 143 20.64 -16.88 6.39
C GLN A 143 19.57 -15.91 6.90
N PRO A 144 19.16 -16.01 8.18
CA PRO A 144 18.28 -15.03 8.79
C PRO A 144 18.86 -13.61 8.68
N PHE A 145 18.01 -12.67 8.34
CA PHE A 145 18.33 -11.26 8.20
C PHE A 145 17.19 -10.44 8.83
N ASP A 146 17.41 -9.22 9.21
CA ASP A 146 16.46 -8.29 9.84
C ASP A 146 15.11 -8.88 10.26
N MET A 147 14.82 -8.92 11.55
CA MET A 147 13.59 -9.44 12.15
C MET A 147 13.23 -10.91 11.83
N VAL A 148 14.05 -11.61 11.05
CA VAL A 148 13.88 -13.04 10.79
C VAL A 148 14.63 -13.85 11.87
N ALA A 149 13.87 -14.61 12.64
CA ALA A 149 14.42 -15.48 13.69
C ALA A 149 15.01 -16.77 13.11
N ALA A 150 14.34 -17.36 12.13
CA ALA A 150 14.76 -18.58 11.48
C ALA A 150 14.16 -18.72 10.09
N THR A 151 14.84 -19.49 9.25
CA THR A 151 14.33 -19.96 7.95
C THR A 151 14.45 -21.47 7.88
N ASN A 152 13.54 -22.11 7.16
CA ASN A 152 13.57 -23.55 6.90
C ASN A 152 13.02 -23.81 5.50
N SER A 153 13.52 -24.86 4.86
CA SER A 153 13.00 -25.34 3.57
C SER A 153 12.73 -26.84 3.68
N ASN A 154 11.54 -27.25 3.28
CA ASN A 154 11.09 -28.64 3.30
C ASN A 154 10.28 -28.96 2.02
N GLU A 155 9.63 -30.12 1.97
CA GLU A 155 8.82 -30.54 0.82
C GLU A 155 7.60 -29.64 0.57
N GLU A 156 7.10 -28.93 1.59
CA GLU A 156 5.97 -28.01 1.50
C GLU A 156 6.39 -26.62 1.00
N GLY A 157 7.70 -26.30 1.03
CA GLY A 157 8.27 -25.04 0.55
C GLY A 157 9.22 -24.39 1.54
N ASN A 158 9.40 -23.09 1.35
CA ASN A 158 10.23 -22.26 2.22
C ASN A 158 9.39 -21.67 3.36
N HIS A 159 9.96 -21.58 4.52
CA HIS A 159 9.32 -21.04 5.72
C HIS A 159 10.21 -19.98 6.37
N THR A 160 9.64 -18.84 6.72
CA THR A 160 10.30 -17.72 7.40
C THR A 160 9.57 -17.45 8.71
N TYR A 161 10.27 -17.57 9.81
CA TYR A 161 9.75 -17.31 11.16
C TYR A 161 10.29 -15.97 11.64
N LEU A 162 9.41 -15.05 11.98
CA LEU A 162 9.77 -13.73 12.46
C LEU A 162 9.99 -13.73 13.98
N HIS A 163 10.84 -12.81 14.46
CA HIS A 163 10.89 -12.51 15.88
C HIS A 163 9.54 -11.97 16.35
N SER A 164 9.19 -12.26 17.59
CA SER A 164 7.99 -11.70 18.21
C SER A 164 8.12 -10.18 18.35
N VAL A 165 7.02 -9.48 18.09
CA VAL A 165 6.90 -8.04 18.27
C VAL A 165 5.82 -7.73 19.30
N TRP A 166 5.99 -6.63 20.04
CA TRP A 166 4.99 -6.16 20.99
C TRP A 166 3.90 -5.35 20.28
N ALA A 167 2.64 -5.62 20.60
CA ALA A 167 1.51 -4.86 20.10
C ALA A 167 1.57 -3.37 20.46
N PHE A 168 2.17 -3.05 21.61
CA PHE A 168 2.33 -1.68 22.11
C PHE A 168 3.75 -1.49 22.61
N PRO A 169 4.68 -1.06 21.75
CA PRO A 169 6.05 -0.80 22.15
C PRO A 169 6.09 0.30 23.23
N LEU A 170 6.85 0.08 24.28
CA LEU A 170 6.99 1.03 25.40
C LEU A 170 7.72 2.33 24.99
N ASN A 171 8.58 2.25 23.99
CA ASN A 171 9.35 3.37 23.48
C ASN A 171 9.11 3.56 22.00
N TYR A 172 8.92 4.79 21.56
CA TYR A 172 8.88 5.14 20.17
C TYR A 172 10.25 4.91 19.54
N GLN A 173 10.28 4.05 18.53
CA GLN A 173 11.46 3.83 17.71
C GLN A 173 11.07 4.09 16.26
N TYR A 174 11.64 5.14 15.68
CA TYR A 174 11.41 5.44 14.27
C TYR A 174 12.44 4.69 13.42
N GLN A 175 11.95 3.86 12.55
CA GLN A 175 12.71 3.32 11.42
C GLN A 175 11.93 3.60 10.15
N PRO A 176 12.58 4.19 9.12
CA PRO A 176 11.91 4.40 7.84
C PRO A 176 11.37 3.08 7.31
N ASP A 177 10.08 3.03 7.05
CA ASP A 177 9.41 1.88 6.47
C ASP A 177 8.92 2.18 5.05
N VAL A 178 8.25 1.22 4.44
CA VAL A 178 7.68 1.35 3.10
C VAL A 178 6.16 1.43 3.14
N ASN A 179 5.59 1.88 4.26
CA ASN A 179 4.15 2.04 4.48
C ASN A 179 3.35 0.75 4.21
N GLY A 180 3.87 -0.38 4.68
CA GLY A 180 3.26 -1.69 4.48
C GLY A 180 3.44 -2.27 3.08
N ALA A 181 4.19 -1.61 2.19
CA ALA A 181 4.56 -2.14 0.89
C ALA A 181 5.65 -3.22 1.01
N PHE A 182 6.06 -3.79 -0.10
CA PHE A 182 7.12 -4.79 -0.16
C PHE A 182 7.96 -4.64 -1.43
N TYR A 183 9.19 -5.17 -1.38
CA TYR A 183 10.08 -5.26 -2.53
C TYR A 183 10.49 -6.70 -2.79
N PHE A 184 10.54 -7.08 -4.04
CA PHE A 184 11.16 -8.35 -4.45
C PHE A 184 12.66 -8.17 -4.51
N ARG A 185 13.37 -8.94 -3.69
CA ARG A 185 14.82 -8.94 -3.60
C ARG A 185 15.34 -10.36 -3.51
N ARG A 186 16.59 -10.52 -3.92
CA ARG A 186 17.34 -11.73 -3.72
C ARG A 186 18.76 -11.39 -3.29
N ASN A 187 19.28 -12.08 -2.32
CA ASN A 187 20.66 -11.93 -1.89
C ASN A 187 21.37 -13.29 -1.98
N ASP A 188 22.13 -13.49 -3.06
CA ASP A 188 22.98 -14.66 -3.23
C ASP A 188 24.43 -14.29 -2.98
N LEU A 189 25.10 -15.05 -2.12
CA LEU A 189 26.55 -14.91 -1.88
C LEU A 189 26.99 -13.48 -1.54
N GLY A 190 26.15 -12.73 -0.82
CA GLY A 190 26.42 -11.35 -0.43
C GLY A 190 26.17 -10.31 -1.54
N ILE A 191 25.69 -10.71 -2.70
CA ILE A 191 25.31 -9.79 -3.77
C ILE A 191 23.81 -9.59 -3.76
N GLU A 192 23.39 -8.39 -3.39
CA GLU A 192 21.97 -8.02 -3.44
C GLU A 192 21.54 -7.76 -4.89
N ARG A 193 20.46 -8.40 -5.31
CA ARG A 193 19.85 -8.24 -6.63
C ARG A 193 18.38 -7.90 -6.49
N VAL A 194 17.91 -6.96 -7.30
CA VAL A 194 16.49 -6.74 -7.51
C VAL A 194 16.04 -7.73 -8.57
N ALA A 195 15.26 -8.72 -8.17
CA ALA A 195 14.90 -9.82 -9.07
C ALA A 195 13.47 -10.28 -8.82
N ASP A 196 12.53 -9.63 -9.52
CA ASP A 196 11.12 -10.03 -9.53
C ASP A 196 10.87 -11.46 -10.04
N LYS A 197 11.84 -12.02 -10.79
CA LYS A 197 11.75 -13.36 -11.40
C LYS A 197 12.59 -14.42 -10.71
N GLU A 198 13.43 -14.02 -9.75
CA GLU A 198 14.38 -14.91 -9.09
C GLU A 198 14.26 -14.86 -7.57
N ALA A 199 13.36 -14.04 -7.04
CA ALA A 199 13.07 -13.99 -5.62
C ALA A 199 12.44 -15.31 -5.16
N ASP A 200 12.90 -15.81 -4.02
CA ASP A 200 12.27 -16.95 -3.37
C ASP A 200 11.00 -16.52 -2.64
N TYR A 201 10.00 -17.40 -2.65
CA TYR A 201 8.78 -17.24 -1.87
C TYR A 201 8.82 -18.11 -0.65
N SER A 202 8.24 -17.62 0.44
CA SER A 202 8.13 -18.39 1.68
C SER A 202 6.79 -18.18 2.36
N TRP A 203 6.40 -19.14 3.16
CA TRP A 203 5.37 -18.97 4.18
C TRP A 203 5.95 -18.14 5.32
N VAL A 204 5.34 -17.01 5.63
CA VAL A 204 5.81 -16.10 6.68
C VAL A 204 4.95 -16.27 7.92
N TYR A 205 5.61 -16.56 9.04
CA TYR A 205 4.98 -16.75 10.35
C TYR A 205 5.23 -15.52 11.20
N PHE A 206 4.18 -14.74 11.42
CA PHE A 206 4.19 -13.56 12.28
C PHE A 206 3.98 -13.99 13.73
N ALA A 207 4.73 -13.39 14.65
CA ALA A 207 4.59 -13.60 16.07
C ALA A 207 4.33 -12.26 16.77
N LEU A 208 3.27 -12.19 17.55
CA LEU A 208 2.86 -11.00 18.27
C LEU A 208 2.76 -11.29 19.77
N ASP A 209 3.49 -10.54 20.57
CA ASP A 209 3.32 -10.51 22.02
C ASP A 209 2.28 -9.44 22.37
N SER A 210 1.18 -9.86 22.97
CA SER A 210 0.14 -8.96 23.41
C SER A 210 -0.49 -9.45 24.71
N GLU A 211 -1.08 -8.55 25.47
CA GLU A 211 -1.99 -8.96 26.52
C GLU A 211 -3.16 -9.74 25.94
N LYS A 212 -3.73 -10.65 26.73
CA LYS A 212 -4.91 -11.40 26.29
C LYS A 212 -6.03 -10.42 25.91
N THR A 213 -6.53 -10.55 24.69
CA THR A 213 -7.62 -9.74 24.15
C THR A 213 -8.72 -10.64 23.58
N ASP A 214 -9.95 -10.18 23.64
CA ASP A 214 -11.11 -10.75 22.96
C ASP A 214 -11.34 -10.14 21.56
N LYS A 215 -10.49 -9.18 21.18
CA LYS A 215 -10.54 -8.53 19.86
C LYS A 215 -9.82 -9.36 18.81
N GLU A 216 -10.29 -9.26 17.58
CA GLU A 216 -9.60 -9.82 16.43
C GLU A 216 -8.28 -9.10 16.17
N ILE A 217 -7.28 -9.87 15.79
CA ILE A 217 -5.94 -9.37 15.42
C ILE A 217 -5.73 -9.67 13.95
N HIS A 218 -5.37 -8.64 13.19
CA HIS A 218 -5.15 -8.73 11.75
C HIS A 218 -3.72 -8.32 11.41
N VAL A 219 -3.16 -8.97 10.40
CA VAL A 219 -1.90 -8.55 9.77
C VAL A 219 -2.25 -7.74 8.53
N LEU A 220 -1.81 -6.49 8.46
CA LEU A 220 -2.14 -5.57 7.37
C LEU A 220 -0.89 -5.19 6.58
N GLY A 221 -1.01 -5.19 5.27
CA GLY A 221 0.03 -4.76 4.35
C GLY A 221 -0.41 -4.80 2.89
N ALA A 222 0.43 -4.37 1.98
CA ALA A 222 0.14 -4.39 0.55
C ALA A 222 -0.04 -5.82 -0.02
N PHE A 223 0.43 -6.84 0.70
CA PHE A 223 0.27 -8.25 0.32
C PHE A 223 -1.18 -8.74 0.45
N ASN A 224 -2.00 -8.09 1.28
CA ASN A 224 -3.43 -8.41 1.45
C ASN A 224 -4.34 -7.20 1.19
N ASP A 225 -3.88 -6.18 0.44
CA ASP A 225 -4.59 -4.94 0.15
C ASP A 225 -5.10 -4.21 1.43
N PHE A 226 -4.41 -4.38 2.57
CA PHE A 226 -4.71 -3.79 3.89
C PHE A 226 -6.09 -4.16 4.44
N ILE A 227 -6.52 -5.40 4.26
CA ILE A 227 -7.80 -5.96 4.75
C ILE A 227 -7.60 -7.25 5.52
#